data_8f9177a37505a859014de9442b707ac4
#
_entry.id   8f9177a37505a859014de9442b707ac4
#
_cell.length_a   1.000
_cell.length_b   1.000
_cell.length_c   1.000
_cell.angle_alpha   90.00
_cell.angle_beta   90.00
_cell.angle_gamma   90.00
#
_symmetry.space_group_name_H-M   'P 1'
#
loop_
_entity.id
_entity.type
_entity.pdbx_description
1 polymer ?
#
loop_
_entity_poly.entity_id
_entity_poly.type
_entity_poly.pdbx_seq_one_letter_code
_entity_poly.pdbx_strand_id
1 'polypeptide(L)'
;MRFEFSTRICCGENALSALQTLDAKKVLLVTDRFFAENGTAQHICSLCGGAQCEIFDQVQPDPPLTLIAEGVRRLDTFAPDVLLALGGGSAIDCAKGMLAMAQAKPRFVAIPTSSGTGSEVTSFAILTHDGVKHPL
;
A
#
# COMPACT_ATOMS: atom_id res chain seq x y z
N MET A 1 -5.90 -29.24 4.51
CA MET A 1 -6.09 -27.82 4.75
C MET A 1 -6.06 -27.07 3.42
N ARG A 2 -6.95 -26.16 3.28
CA ARG A 2 -7.14 -25.48 2.00
C ARG A 2 -6.76 -24.01 2.15
N PHE A 3 -5.89 -23.52 1.28
CA PHE A 3 -5.52 -22.10 1.24
C PHE A 3 -6.18 -21.47 0.04
N GLU A 4 -6.89 -20.40 0.30
CA GLU A 4 -7.42 -19.58 -0.76
C GLU A 4 -6.73 -18.23 -0.72
N PHE A 5 -6.09 -17.88 -1.81
CA PHE A 5 -5.51 -16.55 -1.96
C PHE A 5 -6.43 -15.74 -2.85
N SER A 6 -7.10 -14.78 -2.25
CA SER A 6 -7.85 -13.81 -3.03
C SER A 6 -6.93 -12.68 -3.43
N THR A 7 -5.91 -13.05 -4.19
CA THR A 7 -4.92 -12.09 -4.65
C THR A 7 -5.07 -11.90 -6.13
N ARG A 8 -5.26 -10.67 -6.53
CA ARG A 8 -5.33 -10.30 -7.93
C ARG A 8 -4.04 -9.58 -8.28
N ILE A 9 -3.40 -10.02 -9.35
CA ILE A 9 -2.16 -9.45 -9.82
C ILE A 9 -2.43 -8.78 -11.16
N CYS A 10 -2.14 -7.49 -11.22
CA CYS A 10 -2.21 -6.71 -12.45
C CYS A 10 -0.80 -6.29 -12.83
N CYS A 11 -0.39 -6.53 -14.05
CA CYS A 11 0.93 -6.14 -14.50
C CYS A 11 0.87 -5.63 -15.91
N GLY A 12 1.95 -4.94 -16.32
CA GLY A 12 2.04 -4.34 -17.63
C GLY A 12 1.85 -2.84 -17.59
N GLU A 13 1.83 -2.22 -18.74
CA GLU A 13 1.84 -0.76 -18.85
C GLU A 13 0.60 -0.10 -18.26
N ASN A 14 -0.54 -0.81 -18.31
CA ASN A 14 -1.80 -0.24 -17.86
C ASN A 14 -2.22 -0.76 -16.50
N ALA A 15 -1.31 -1.38 -15.76
CA ALA A 15 -1.68 -1.98 -14.48
C ALA A 15 -2.19 -0.94 -13.47
N LEU A 16 -1.64 0.29 -13.51
CA LEU A 16 -2.10 1.34 -12.61
C LEU A 16 -3.55 1.74 -12.83
N SER A 17 -4.08 1.52 -14.01
CA SER A 17 -5.48 1.83 -14.26
C SER A 17 -6.42 0.99 -13.41
N ALA A 18 -5.94 -0.14 -12.91
CA ALA A 18 -6.75 -0.98 -12.01
C ALA A 18 -7.08 -0.26 -10.70
N LEU A 19 -6.30 0.75 -10.32
CA LEU A 19 -6.59 1.53 -9.12
C LEU A 19 -7.93 2.24 -9.20
N GLN A 20 -8.35 2.61 -10.40
CA GLN A 20 -9.64 3.27 -10.59
C GLN A 20 -10.82 2.35 -10.30
N THR A 21 -10.57 1.04 -10.30
CA THR A 21 -11.62 0.04 -10.05
C THR A 21 -11.68 -0.40 -8.60
N LEU A 22 -10.88 0.20 -7.71
CA LEU A 22 -10.85 -0.21 -6.30
C LEU A 22 -12.14 0.08 -5.55
N ASP A 23 -12.92 1.03 -6.02
CA ASP A 23 -14.17 1.42 -5.37
C ASP A 23 -13.92 1.75 -3.90
N ALA A 24 -12.92 2.57 -3.64
CA ALA A 24 -12.54 2.97 -2.31
C ALA A 24 -12.97 4.40 -2.05
N LYS A 25 -13.37 4.68 -0.82
CA LYS A 25 -13.68 6.05 -0.40
C LYS A 25 -12.49 6.70 0.30
N LYS A 26 -11.70 5.91 0.99
CA LYS A 26 -10.51 6.38 1.72
C LYS A 26 -9.36 5.44 1.47
N VAL A 27 -8.21 5.99 1.12
CA VAL A 27 -6.99 5.23 0.86
C VAL A 27 -5.88 5.79 1.74
N LEU A 28 -5.22 4.93 2.49
CA LEU A 28 -3.98 5.30 3.17
C LEU A 28 -2.83 4.73 2.36
N LEU A 29 -1.97 5.59 1.86
CA LEU A 29 -0.82 5.19 1.05
C LEU A 29 0.43 5.23 1.92
N VAL A 30 1.10 4.09 2.01
CA VAL A 30 2.32 3.93 2.80
C VAL A 30 3.51 3.89 1.85
N THR A 31 4.45 4.79 2.05
CA THR A 31 5.59 4.89 1.17
C THR A 31 6.77 5.52 1.90
N ASP A 32 7.90 5.63 1.22
CA ASP A 32 9.03 6.36 1.75
C ASP A 32 8.97 7.82 1.30
N ARG A 33 9.90 8.60 1.86
CA ARG A 33 9.92 10.03 1.58
C ARG A 33 10.28 10.32 0.13
N PHE A 34 11.05 9.45 -0.50
CA PHE A 34 11.47 9.64 -1.88
C PHE A 34 10.24 9.74 -2.81
N PHE A 35 9.33 8.79 -2.69
CA PHE A 35 8.14 8.79 -3.55
C PHE A 35 7.15 9.88 -3.16
N ALA A 36 7.14 10.29 -1.90
CA ALA A 36 6.29 11.39 -1.49
C ALA A 36 6.80 12.72 -2.05
N GLU A 37 8.12 12.89 -2.13
CA GLU A 37 8.71 14.16 -2.57
C GLU A 37 8.77 14.29 -4.08
N ASN A 38 8.91 13.17 -4.80
CA ASN A 38 9.01 13.25 -6.27
C ASN A 38 7.67 13.28 -6.98
N GLY A 39 6.57 13.25 -6.23
CA GLY A 39 5.24 13.33 -6.80
C GLY A 39 4.60 12.00 -7.16
N THR A 40 5.33 10.91 -7.05
CA THR A 40 4.79 9.59 -7.42
C THR A 40 3.63 9.19 -6.52
N ALA A 41 3.77 9.39 -5.20
CA ALA A 41 2.71 9.03 -4.27
C ALA A 41 1.43 9.81 -4.57
N GLN A 42 1.56 11.10 -4.83
CA GLN A 42 0.41 11.95 -5.15
C GLN A 42 -0.24 11.52 -6.47
N HIS A 43 0.57 11.14 -7.44
CA HIS A 43 0.04 10.65 -8.71
C HIS A 43 -0.75 9.36 -8.50
N ILE A 44 -0.22 8.42 -7.72
CA ILE A 44 -0.93 7.18 -7.40
C ILE A 44 -2.25 7.49 -6.71
N CYS A 45 -2.24 8.42 -5.75
CA CYS A 45 -3.47 8.82 -5.08
C CYS A 45 -4.51 9.34 -6.07
N SER A 46 -4.07 10.11 -7.05
CA SER A 46 -4.99 10.68 -8.04
C SER A 46 -5.65 9.61 -8.91
N LEU A 47 -5.05 8.42 -8.99
CA LEU A 47 -5.59 7.33 -9.78
C LEU A 47 -6.63 6.49 -9.04
N CYS A 48 -6.88 6.79 -7.77
CA CYS A 48 -7.75 5.97 -6.94
C CYS A 48 -9.23 6.39 -7.02
N GLY A 49 -9.66 6.90 -8.15
CA GLY A 49 -11.08 7.10 -8.42
C GLY A 49 -11.76 8.15 -7.56
N GLY A 50 -11.04 9.18 -7.13
CA GLY A 50 -11.63 10.23 -6.30
C GLY A 50 -11.67 9.92 -4.82
N ALA A 51 -11.03 8.84 -4.38
CA ALA A 51 -10.94 8.52 -2.96
C ALA A 51 -10.20 9.62 -2.20
N GLN A 52 -10.58 9.80 -0.94
CA GLN A 52 -9.81 10.64 -0.03
C GLN A 52 -8.53 9.89 0.32
N CYS A 53 -7.39 10.50 0.09
CA CYS A 53 -6.12 9.80 0.23
C CYS A 53 -5.24 10.51 1.25
N GLU A 54 -4.67 9.75 2.18
CA GLU A 54 -3.62 10.24 3.06
C GLU A 54 -2.33 9.46 2.77
N ILE A 55 -1.21 10.13 2.98
CA ILE A 55 0.10 9.55 2.70
C ILE A 55 0.87 9.45 3.99
N PHE A 56 1.33 8.23 4.30
CA PHE A 56 2.27 7.99 5.39
C PHE A 56 3.64 7.75 4.75
N ASP A 57 4.53 8.72 4.84
CA ASP A 57 5.76 8.75 4.06
C ASP A 57 7.01 8.45 4.88
N GLN A 58 6.86 7.74 5.99
CA GLN A 58 7.97 7.55 6.93
C GLN A 58 8.59 6.16 6.86
N VAL A 59 8.33 5.42 5.80
CA VAL A 59 8.91 4.10 5.64
C VAL A 59 10.43 4.20 5.52
N GLN A 60 11.13 3.32 6.22
CA GLN A 60 12.58 3.23 6.18
C GLN A 60 12.97 1.76 6.35
N PRO A 61 14.19 1.37 5.95
CA PRO A 61 14.67 0.02 6.22
C PRO A 61 14.72 -0.23 7.72
N ASP A 62 14.38 -1.45 8.13
CA ASP A 62 14.39 -1.85 9.54
C ASP A 62 13.68 -0.82 10.42
N PRO A 63 12.38 -0.56 10.18
CA PRO A 63 11.70 0.49 10.91
C PRO A 63 11.61 0.15 12.39
N PRO A 64 11.84 1.12 13.28
CA PRO A 64 11.63 0.86 14.70
C PRO A 64 10.16 0.62 15.01
N LEU A 65 9.93 -0.09 16.10
CA LEU A 65 8.56 -0.41 16.50
C LEU A 65 7.71 0.83 16.73
N THR A 66 8.34 1.92 17.19
CA THR A 66 7.63 3.19 17.37
C THR A 66 7.07 3.73 16.06
N LEU A 67 7.80 3.52 14.95
CA LEU A 67 7.33 3.95 13.65
C LEU A 67 6.13 3.12 13.20
N ILE A 68 6.20 1.82 13.40
CA ILE A 68 5.06 0.92 13.08
C ILE A 68 3.85 1.32 13.93
N ALA A 69 4.07 1.60 15.21
CA ALA A 69 2.98 2.02 16.10
C ALA A 69 2.33 3.32 15.63
N GLU A 70 3.14 4.26 15.14
CA GLU A 70 2.59 5.50 14.59
C GLU A 70 1.75 5.22 13.35
N GLY A 71 2.22 4.34 12.49
CA GLY A 71 1.46 3.92 11.31
C GLY A 71 0.15 3.26 11.68
N VAL A 72 0.17 2.41 12.70
CA VAL A 72 -1.05 1.76 13.20
C VAL A 72 -2.04 2.80 13.69
N ARG A 73 -1.57 3.80 14.41
CA ARG A 73 -2.43 4.87 14.89
C ARG A 73 -3.07 5.62 13.73
N ARG A 74 -2.29 5.94 12.71
CA ARG A 74 -2.81 6.60 11.52
C ARG A 74 -3.86 5.74 10.83
N LEU A 75 -3.57 4.45 10.70
CA LEU A 75 -4.47 3.51 10.06
C LEU A 75 -5.80 3.41 10.82
N ASP A 76 -5.74 3.28 12.13
CA ASP A 76 -6.97 3.14 12.91
C ASP A 76 -7.76 4.45 12.97
N THR A 77 -7.08 5.59 13.01
CA THR A 77 -7.75 6.89 13.09
C THR A 77 -8.40 7.24 11.75
N PHE A 78 -7.70 7.04 10.66
CA PHE A 78 -8.22 7.37 9.33
C PHE A 78 -9.26 6.35 8.87
N ALA A 79 -9.13 5.10 9.28
CA ALA A 79 -10.03 4.00 8.94
C ALA A 79 -10.24 3.89 7.43
N PRO A 80 -9.16 3.68 6.64
CA PRO A 80 -9.30 3.61 5.19
C PRO A 80 -9.99 2.33 4.75
N ASP A 81 -10.55 2.35 3.55
CA ASP A 81 -11.05 1.15 2.88
C ASP A 81 -9.93 0.35 2.27
N VAL A 82 -8.84 1.03 1.89
CA VAL A 82 -7.70 0.42 1.22
C VAL A 82 -6.43 0.94 1.86
N LEU A 83 -5.53 0.01 2.18
CA LEU A 83 -4.15 0.32 2.57
C LEU A 83 -3.28 0.00 1.37
N LEU A 84 -2.62 1.02 0.85
CA LEU A 84 -1.82 0.89 -0.35
C LEU A 84 -0.36 1.08 -0.02
N ALA A 85 0.49 0.11 -0.38
CA ALA A 85 1.92 0.21 -0.17
C ALA A 85 2.60 0.50 -1.50
N LEU A 86 3.40 1.56 -1.54
CA LEU A 86 4.13 1.96 -2.74
C LEU A 86 5.62 1.95 -2.42
N GLY A 87 6.37 1.12 -3.10
CA GLY A 87 7.81 1.09 -2.91
C GLY A 87 8.37 -0.30 -2.98
N GLY A 88 9.54 -0.46 -2.40
CA GLY A 88 10.20 -1.76 -2.33
C GLY A 88 9.74 -2.59 -1.14
N GLY A 89 10.54 -3.59 -0.81
CA GLY A 89 10.20 -4.51 0.26
C GLY A 89 9.94 -3.83 1.60
N SER A 90 10.68 -2.77 1.91
CA SER A 90 10.51 -2.05 3.18
C SER A 90 9.12 -1.45 3.30
N ALA A 91 8.61 -0.85 2.22
CA ALA A 91 7.29 -0.24 2.24
C ALA A 91 6.20 -1.31 2.38
N ILE A 92 6.33 -2.40 1.64
CA ILE A 92 5.35 -3.47 1.69
C ILE A 92 5.35 -4.14 3.06
N ASP A 93 6.54 -4.43 3.60
CA ASP A 93 6.64 -5.05 4.92
C ASP A 93 6.11 -4.14 6.02
N CYS A 94 6.41 -2.84 5.94
CA CYS A 94 5.91 -1.87 6.91
C CYS A 94 4.38 -1.84 6.89
N ALA A 95 3.79 -1.78 5.70
CA ALA A 95 2.34 -1.76 5.57
C ALA A 95 1.71 -3.04 6.10
N LYS A 96 2.31 -4.19 5.82
CA LYS A 96 1.82 -5.46 6.35
C LYS A 96 1.91 -5.52 7.87
N GLY A 97 3.00 -4.98 8.44
CA GLY A 97 3.15 -4.90 9.89
C GLY A 97 2.08 -4.02 10.52
N MET A 98 1.80 -2.89 9.90
CA MET A 98 0.72 -2.01 10.37
C MET A 98 -0.62 -2.74 10.31
N LEU A 99 -0.88 -3.40 9.19
CA LEU A 99 -2.15 -4.10 8.99
C LEU A 99 -2.34 -5.21 10.01
N ALA A 100 -1.27 -5.93 10.33
CA ALA A 100 -1.35 -7.03 11.28
C ALA A 100 -1.69 -6.55 12.69
N MET A 101 -1.26 -5.35 13.05
CA MET A 101 -1.41 -4.81 14.40
C MET A 101 -2.64 -3.91 14.56
N ALA A 102 -3.17 -3.40 13.46
CA ALA A 102 -4.28 -2.46 13.51
C ALA A 102 -5.60 -3.16 13.75
N GLN A 103 -6.55 -2.42 14.30
CA GLN A 103 -7.92 -2.91 14.42
C GLN A 103 -8.66 -2.78 13.08
N ALA A 104 -8.40 -1.72 12.35
CA ALA A 104 -8.93 -1.56 11.01
C ALA A 104 -8.34 -2.64 10.09
N LYS A 105 -9.16 -3.21 9.24
CA LYS A 105 -8.74 -4.27 8.33
C LYS A 105 -9.11 -3.90 6.90
N PRO A 106 -8.47 -2.89 6.34
CA PRO A 106 -8.73 -2.51 4.95
C PRO A 106 -8.22 -3.57 3.97
N ARG A 107 -8.68 -3.49 2.74
CA ARG A 107 -8.07 -4.27 1.67
C ARG A 107 -6.64 -3.80 1.48
N PHE A 108 -5.77 -4.72 1.13
CA PHE A 108 -4.35 -4.41 0.97
C PHE A 108 -3.98 -4.45 -0.50
N VAL A 109 -3.34 -3.38 -0.97
CA VAL A 109 -2.85 -3.29 -2.34
C VAL A 109 -1.37 -2.92 -2.27
N ALA A 110 -0.54 -3.66 -2.98
CA ALA A 110 0.89 -3.35 -3.06
C ALA A 110 1.26 -2.97 -4.48
N ILE A 111 2.04 -1.91 -4.59
CA ILE A 111 2.63 -1.47 -5.85
C ILE A 111 4.15 -1.53 -5.69
N PRO A 112 4.75 -2.69 -6.00
CA PRO A 112 6.19 -2.82 -5.89
C PRO A 112 6.89 -1.95 -6.94
N THR A 113 7.99 -1.33 -6.53
CA THR A 113 8.83 -0.58 -7.45
C THR A 113 10.15 -1.29 -7.61
N SER A 114 10.81 -1.07 -8.75
CA SER A 114 12.13 -1.61 -8.92
C SER A 114 13.07 -0.85 -8.00
N SER A 115 13.88 -1.59 -7.26
CA SER A 115 14.87 -1.00 -6.39
C SER A 115 16.04 -0.47 -7.21
N GLY A 116 16.71 0.53 -6.70
CA GLY A 116 17.95 1.01 -7.26
C GLY A 116 17.85 2.29 -8.03
N THR A 117 17.00 2.39 -9.01
CA THR A 117 16.87 3.65 -9.73
C THR A 117 15.80 4.54 -9.14
N GLY A 118 14.79 3.96 -8.51
CA GLY A 118 13.71 4.74 -7.93
C GLY A 118 12.96 5.58 -8.93
N SER A 119 13.29 5.45 -10.17
CA SER A 119 12.82 6.38 -11.18
C SER A 119 11.50 5.96 -11.77
N GLU A 120 11.11 4.70 -11.61
CA GLU A 120 10.01 4.23 -12.43
C GLU A 120 9.23 3.13 -11.77
N VAL A 121 7.92 3.27 -11.88
CA VAL A 121 7.00 2.17 -11.68
C VAL A 121 6.83 1.55 -13.06
N THR A 122 7.89 0.91 -13.56
CA THR A 122 7.92 0.45 -14.93
C THR A 122 7.34 -0.92 -15.12
N SER A 123 7.56 -1.75 -14.15
CA SER A 123 7.05 -3.10 -14.20
C SER A 123 6.59 -3.40 -12.78
N PHE A 124 5.31 -3.45 -12.60
CA PHE A 124 4.82 -3.63 -11.25
C PHE A 124 3.63 -4.59 -11.26
N ALA A 125 3.40 -5.15 -10.12
CA ALA A 125 2.22 -5.95 -9.87
C ALA A 125 1.42 -5.29 -8.77
N ILE A 126 0.13 -5.22 -8.95
CA ILE A 126 -0.77 -4.80 -7.88
C ILE A 126 -1.26 -6.08 -7.23
N LEU A 127 -0.98 -6.22 -5.96
CA LEU A 127 -1.44 -7.36 -5.20
C LEU A 127 -2.61 -6.90 -4.36
N THR A 128 -3.77 -7.46 -4.60
CA THR A 128 -4.95 -7.14 -3.82
C THR A 128 -5.26 -8.30 -2.92
N HIS A 129 -5.38 -8.03 -1.64
CA HIS A 129 -5.74 -9.02 -0.65
C HIS A 129 -7.11 -8.64 -0.10
N ASP A 130 -7.99 -9.61 0.03
CA ASP A 130 -9.37 -9.33 0.39
C ASP A 130 -9.63 -9.28 1.89
N GLY A 131 -8.59 -9.25 2.68
CA GLY A 131 -8.73 -9.15 4.12
C GLY A 131 -8.97 -10.47 4.83
N VAL A 132 -9.01 -11.58 4.12
CA VAL A 132 -9.13 -12.88 4.74
C VAL A 132 -7.81 -13.23 5.39
N LYS A 133 -7.87 -13.65 6.65
CA LYS A 133 -6.66 -14.05 7.36
C LYS A 133 -6.20 -15.40 6.85
N HIS A 134 -4.98 -15.46 6.46
CA HIS A 134 -4.34 -16.71 6.11
C HIS A 134 -3.33 -17.05 7.19
N PRO A 135 -3.42 -18.22 7.80
CA PRO A 135 -2.37 -18.63 8.72
C PRO A 135 -1.07 -18.79 7.95
N LEU A 136 -0.03 -18.30 8.53
CA LEU A 136 1.30 -18.44 7.97
C LEU A 136 1.93 -19.74 8.40
#